data_5ef5623792e8c47df6445c05980c933e
#
_entry.id   5ef5623792e8c47df6445c05980c933e
#
_cell.length_a   1.000
_cell.length_b   1.000
_cell.length_c   1.000
_cell.angle_alpha   90.00
_cell.angle_beta   90.00
_cell.angle_gamma   90.00
#
_symmetry.space_group_name_H-M   'P 1'
#
loop_
_entity.id
_entity.type
_entity.pdbx_description
1 polymer ?
#
loop_
_entity_poly.entity_id
_entity_poly.type
_entity_poly.pdbx_seq_one_letter_code
_entity_poly.pdbx_strand_id
1 'polypeptide(L)'
;MEGSVNSVIKRVGTGLDELGFIFFMDNQLQQIEYKLKKHNLQFVKLKDNEAYLYYGDNEAPKDKDVESYLKDKMLVQCYEDEFALNHYWDNIRKDDEKFNKHVAVITNSDYVMNYMLKYSKLCNISSSHFSKQPNFDGIPLYDDTRKVLFGYIKKCDEAVSRIGEQFLAFVRDELKK
;
A
#
# COMPACT_ATOMS: atom_id res chain seq x y z
N MET A 1 -14.67 -4.39 -0.85
CA MET A 1 -14.11 -5.16 0.29
C MET A 1 -12.63 -4.87 0.36
N GLU A 2 -12.12 -4.57 1.54
CA GLU A 2 -10.70 -4.37 1.81
C GLU A 2 -10.05 -5.69 2.21
N GLY A 3 -8.77 -5.87 1.88
CA GLY A 3 -8.04 -7.09 2.21
C GLY A 3 -6.57 -7.03 1.78
N SER A 4 -5.79 -7.99 2.21
CA SER A 4 -4.42 -8.17 1.75
C SER A 4 -4.35 -8.41 0.25
N VAL A 5 -3.21 -8.13 -0.38
CA VAL A 5 -3.00 -8.37 -1.83
C VAL A 5 -3.31 -9.84 -2.18
N ASN A 6 -2.87 -10.77 -1.33
CA ASN A 6 -3.17 -12.19 -1.52
C ASN A 6 -4.69 -12.50 -1.48
N SER A 7 -5.43 -11.84 -0.60
CA SER A 7 -6.90 -11.98 -0.53
C SER A 7 -7.56 -11.46 -1.80
N VAL A 8 -7.13 -10.31 -2.30
CA VAL A 8 -7.64 -9.72 -3.55
C VAL A 8 -7.36 -10.64 -4.73
N ILE A 9 -6.12 -11.15 -4.86
CA ILE A 9 -5.74 -12.12 -5.91
C ILE A 9 -6.66 -13.35 -5.88
N LYS A 10 -6.88 -13.93 -4.70
CA LYS A 10 -7.75 -15.09 -4.54
C LYS A 10 -9.19 -14.81 -4.99
N ARG A 11 -9.75 -13.67 -4.60
CA ARG A 11 -11.14 -13.31 -4.93
C ARG A 11 -11.36 -13.12 -6.42
N VAL A 12 -10.45 -12.37 -7.09
CA VAL A 12 -10.53 -12.18 -8.54
C VAL A 12 -10.28 -13.50 -9.27
N GLY A 13 -9.30 -14.29 -8.83
CA GLY A 13 -8.97 -15.58 -9.44
C GLY A 13 -10.13 -16.59 -9.37
N THR A 14 -10.90 -16.58 -8.28
CA THR A 14 -12.10 -17.43 -8.12
C THR A 14 -13.36 -16.85 -8.76
N GLY A 15 -13.31 -15.63 -9.31
CA GLY A 15 -14.44 -14.97 -9.93
C GLY A 15 -15.47 -14.39 -8.94
N LEU A 16 -15.11 -14.27 -7.66
CA LEU A 16 -15.93 -13.58 -6.67
C LEU A 16 -15.98 -12.07 -6.91
N ASP A 17 -14.89 -11.52 -7.41
CA ASP A 17 -14.79 -10.13 -7.83
C ASP A 17 -14.30 -10.07 -9.29
N GLU A 18 -14.82 -9.15 -10.07
CA GLU A 18 -14.41 -8.93 -11.46
C GLU A 18 -13.07 -8.17 -11.52
N LEU A 19 -12.90 -7.22 -10.61
CA LEU A 19 -11.73 -6.34 -10.49
C LEU A 19 -11.23 -6.34 -9.07
N GLY A 20 -9.90 -6.27 -8.91
CA GLY A 20 -9.27 -6.07 -7.62
C GLY A 20 -8.22 -4.97 -7.70
N PHE A 21 -8.33 -3.95 -6.85
CA PHE A 21 -7.33 -2.88 -6.78
C PHE A 21 -6.26 -3.25 -5.79
N ILE A 22 -5.00 -3.09 -6.21
CA ILE A 22 -3.82 -3.40 -5.39
C ILE A 22 -2.77 -2.30 -5.55
N PHE A 23 -1.96 -2.17 -4.53
CA PHE A 23 -0.71 -1.39 -4.58
C PHE A 23 0.42 -2.21 -3.94
N PHE A 24 1.62 -2.03 -4.46
CA PHE A 24 2.81 -2.74 -4.02
C PHE A 24 4.06 -1.99 -4.50
N MET A 25 5.23 -2.35 -3.97
CA MET A 25 6.48 -1.74 -4.40
C MET A 25 6.89 -2.22 -5.79
N ASP A 26 7.47 -1.32 -6.59
CA ASP A 26 7.91 -1.64 -7.97
C ASP A 26 8.91 -2.80 -8.05
N ASN A 27 9.78 -2.95 -7.05
CA ASN A 27 10.70 -4.08 -6.95
C ASN A 27 10.00 -5.44 -6.73
N GLN A 28 8.73 -5.44 -6.34
CA GLN A 28 7.91 -6.64 -6.16
C GLN A 28 7.13 -7.04 -7.43
N LEU A 29 7.24 -6.26 -8.52
CA LEU A 29 6.45 -6.47 -9.74
C LEU A 29 6.60 -7.89 -10.30
N GLN A 30 7.82 -8.40 -10.40
CA GLN A 30 8.05 -9.75 -10.93
C GLN A 30 7.41 -10.84 -10.05
N GLN A 31 7.45 -10.67 -8.75
CA GLN A 31 6.84 -11.60 -7.80
C GLN A 31 5.31 -11.59 -7.90
N ILE A 32 4.72 -10.40 -8.01
CA ILE A 32 3.28 -10.22 -8.24
C ILE A 32 2.87 -10.87 -9.56
N GLU A 33 3.56 -10.56 -10.67
CA GLU A 33 3.23 -11.12 -11.98
C GLU A 33 3.31 -12.67 -12.00
N TYR A 34 4.31 -13.22 -11.32
CA TYR A 34 4.41 -14.66 -11.17
C TYR A 34 3.20 -15.26 -10.44
N LYS A 35 2.75 -14.62 -9.35
CA LYS A 35 1.54 -15.05 -8.63
C LYS A 35 0.29 -14.91 -9.48
N LEU A 36 0.13 -13.79 -10.16
CA LEU A 36 -1.03 -13.53 -11.01
C LEU A 36 -1.17 -14.58 -12.13
N LYS A 37 -0.06 -14.94 -12.79
CA LYS A 37 -0.04 -16.00 -13.81
C LYS A 37 -0.59 -17.33 -13.31
N LYS A 38 -0.32 -17.71 -12.07
CA LYS A 38 -0.85 -18.96 -11.47
C LYS A 38 -2.37 -18.97 -11.35
N HIS A 39 -2.99 -17.81 -11.33
CA HIS A 39 -4.45 -17.63 -11.20
C HIS A 39 -5.10 -17.15 -12.49
N ASN A 40 -4.36 -17.14 -13.62
CA ASN A 40 -4.81 -16.60 -14.90
C ASN A 40 -5.24 -15.12 -14.81
N LEU A 41 -4.49 -14.33 -14.05
CA LEU A 41 -4.74 -12.91 -13.83
C LEU A 41 -3.63 -12.06 -14.46
N GLN A 42 -3.98 -10.80 -14.74
CA GLN A 42 -3.03 -9.76 -15.16
C GLN A 42 -3.18 -8.51 -14.31
N PHE A 43 -2.07 -7.80 -14.11
CA PHE A 43 -2.05 -6.48 -13.50
C PHE A 43 -2.06 -5.40 -14.57
N VAL A 44 -2.89 -4.39 -14.36
CA VAL A 44 -2.95 -3.19 -15.20
C VAL A 44 -2.63 -1.98 -14.33
N LYS A 45 -1.46 -1.39 -14.58
CA LYS A 45 -1.01 -0.20 -13.84
C LYS A 45 -1.88 1.00 -14.17
N LEU A 46 -2.25 1.76 -13.15
CA LEU A 46 -2.99 3.03 -13.25
C LEU A 46 -2.11 4.23 -12.90
N LYS A 47 -1.28 4.13 -11.86
CA LYS A 47 -0.49 5.26 -11.36
C LYS A 47 0.78 4.78 -10.66
N ASP A 48 1.83 5.58 -10.76
CA ASP A 48 3.00 5.52 -9.89
C ASP A 48 2.80 6.51 -8.74
N ASN A 49 2.96 6.06 -7.52
CA ASN A 49 2.86 6.85 -6.31
C ASN A 49 4.19 6.81 -5.56
N GLU A 50 4.34 7.74 -4.61
CA GLU A 50 5.43 7.73 -3.65
C GLU A 50 4.99 7.02 -2.36
N ALA A 51 5.94 6.48 -1.62
CA ALA A 51 5.69 6.02 -0.27
C ALA A 51 5.74 7.21 0.70
N TYR A 52 4.83 7.21 1.68
CA TYR A 52 4.69 8.25 2.69
C TYR A 52 4.71 7.65 4.08
N LEU A 53 5.36 8.34 5.00
CA LEU A 53 5.23 8.11 6.42
C LEU A 53 4.12 9.02 6.96
N TYR A 54 3.08 8.41 7.50
CA TYR A 54 1.99 9.09 8.19
C TYR A 54 2.20 9.04 9.70
N TYR A 55 1.94 10.15 10.35
CA TYR A 55 2.03 10.32 11.80
C TYR A 55 0.82 11.14 12.28
N GLY A 56 0.20 10.73 13.39
CA GLY A 56 -0.95 11.42 13.97
C GLY A 56 -0.51 12.61 14.84
N ASP A 57 -0.80 12.52 16.12
CA ASP A 57 -0.41 13.55 17.13
C ASP A 57 1.11 13.59 17.42
N ASN A 58 1.92 12.95 16.60
CA ASN A 58 3.37 13.03 16.69
C ASN A 58 3.87 14.36 16.12
N GLU A 59 4.95 14.87 16.71
CA GLU A 59 5.69 15.95 16.07
C GLU A 59 6.27 15.49 14.73
N ALA A 60 6.17 16.35 13.72
CA ALA A 60 6.80 16.10 12.42
C ALA A 60 8.30 15.82 12.59
N PRO A 61 8.88 14.96 11.75
CA PRO A 61 10.33 14.78 11.73
C PRO A 61 11.04 16.11 11.53
N LYS A 62 11.95 16.45 12.45
CA LYS A 62 12.84 17.59 12.29
C LYS A 62 13.85 17.23 11.18
N ASP A 63 14.15 18.16 10.30
CA ASP A 63 15.21 18.03 9.28
C ASP A 63 14.98 16.99 8.16
N LYS A 64 13.77 16.47 7.97
CA LYS A 64 13.44 15.45 6.95
C LYS A 64 14.26 14.14 7.09
N ASP A 65 14.94 13.93 8.20
CA ASP A 65 15.62 12.68 8.50
C ASP A 65 14.61 11.66 9.03
N VAL A 66 13.91 11.04 8.07
CA VAL A 66 12.89 10.03 8.34
C VAL A 66 13.49 8.80 9.01
N GLU A 67 14.72 8.47 8.66
CA GLU A 67 15.40 7.30 9.20
C GLU A 67 15.67 7.44 10.70
N SER A 68 16.22 8.56 11.11
CA SER A 68 16.44 8.87 12.53
C SER A 68 15.12 8.96 13.29
N TYR A 69 14.11 9.56 12.69
CA TYR A 69 12.77 9.68 13.29
C TYR A 69 12.13 8.31 13.56
N LEU A 70 12.28 7.35 12.64
CA LEU A 70 11.67 6.03 12.78
C LEU A 70 12.40 5.10 13.74
N LYS A 71 13.64 5.42 14.16
CA LYS A 71 14.39 4.56 15.10
C LYS A 71 13.63 4.27 16.38
N ASP A 72 12.89 5.25 16.87
CA ASP A 72 12.16 5.19 18.16
C ASP A 72 10.65 5.10 17.99
N LYS A 73 10.15 4.93 16.76
CA LYS A 73 8.71 4.88 16.49
C LYS A 73 8.23 3.46 16.25
N MET A 74 6.99 3.24 16.66
CA MET A 74 6.27 1.99 16.41
C MET A 74 5.27 2.20 15.28
N LEU A 75 5.06 1.17 14.47
CA LEU A 75 4.16 1.21 13.33
C LEU A 75 2.84 0.49 13.65
N VAL A 76 1.76 1.03 13.10
CA VAL A 76 0.50 0.32 12.89
C VAL A 76 0.37 0.00 11.41
N GLN A 77 -0.09 -1.19 11.08
CA GLN A 77 -0.22 -1.65 9.71
C GLN A 77 -1.56 -2.25 9.42
N CYS A 78 -2.03 -2.04 8.18
CA CYS A 78 -3.11 -2.82 7.63
C CYS A 78 -2.57 -4.03 6.92
N TYR A 79 -3.09 -5.19 7.29
CA TYR A 79 -2.80 -6.49 6.72
C TYR A 79 -1.33 -6.93 6.82
N GLU A 80 -1.15 -8.19 7.13
CA GLU A 80 0.15 -8.85 7.07
C GLU A 80 0.20 -9.68 5.80
N ASP A 81 0.93 -9.20 4.79
CA ASP A 81 1.31 -10.02 3.64
C ASP A 81 2.69 -9.58 3.11
N GLU A 82 3.25 -10.40 2.25
CA GLU A 82 4.58 -10.18 1.67
C GLU A 82 4.67 -8.94 0.76
N PHE A 83 3.52 -8.32 0.42
CA PHE A 83 3.42 -7.11 -0.39
C PHE A 83 3.09 -5.87 0.43
N ALA A 84 3.00 -6.00 1.76
CA ALA A 84 2.75 -4.87 2.63
C ALA A 84 3.85 -3.80 2.49
N LEU A 85 3.45 -2.53 2.46
CA LEU A 85 4.40 -1.42 2.27
C LEU A 85 5.40 -1.24 3.42
N ASN A 86 5.18 -1.87 4.57
CA ASN A 86 6.17 -1.89 5.64
C ASN A 86 7.48 -2.55 5.23
N HIS A 87 7.44 -3.51 4.30
CA HIS A 87 8.66 -4.09 3.72
C HIS A 87 9.49 -3.10 2.89
N TYR A 88 8.98 -1.88 2.73
CA TYR A 88 9.75 -0.77 2.19
C TYR A 88 11.08 -0.60 2.94
N TRP A 89 11.05 -0.68 4.28
CA TRP A 89 12.23 -0.53 5.11
C TRP A 89 13.14 -1.75 5.15
N ASP A 90 12.58 -2.94 5.11
CA ASP A 90 13.37 -4.19 5.09
C ASP A 90 14.36 -4.22 3.92
N ASN A 91 14.03 -3.51 2.85
CA ASN A 91 14.86 -3.41 1.65
C ASN A 91 15.89 -2.28 1.68
N ILE A 92 15.72 -1.26 2.52
CA ILE A 92 16.67 -0.15 2.69
C ILE A 92 17.81 -0.56 3.62
N ARG A 93 17.52 -1.37 4.63
CA ARG A 93 18.48 -1.81 5.64
C ARG A 93 18.78 -3.28 5.50
N LYS A 94 19.75 -3.61 4.64
CA LYS A 94 20.22 -5.00 4.48
C LYS A 94 20.89 -5.59 5.73
N ASP A 95 21.19 -4.80 6.74
CA ASP A 95 22.03 -5.19 7.87
C ASP A 95 21.32 -5.30 9.24
N ASP A 96 20.01 -5.08 9.32
CA ASP A 96 19.34 -5.11 10.62
C ASP A 96 18.20 -6.14 10.67
N GLU A 97 18.48 -7.32 11.25
CA GLU A 97 17.48 -8.37 11.60
C GLU A 97 16.37 -7.88 12.56
N LYS A 98 16.35 -6.59 12.89
CA LYS A 98 15.51 -6.03 13.96
C LYS A 98 14.24 -5.33 13.47
N PHE A 99 14.00 -5.22 12.18
CA PHE A 99 12.94 -4.32 11.67
C PHE A 99 11.51 -4.77 11.98
N ASN A 100 11.23 -6.07 12.00
CA ASN A 100 9.93 -6.59 12.45
C ASN A 100 9.56 -6.22 13.90
N LYS A 101 10.52 -5.67 14.66
CA LYS A 101 10.27 -5.20 16.05
C LYS A 101 9.55 -3.85 16.11
N HIS A 102 9.44 -3.12 15.03
CA HIS A 102 8.80 -1.81 15.01
C HIS A 102 7.30 -1.83 14.72
N VAL A 103 6.75 -2.96 14.29
CA VAL A 103 5.29 -3.10 14.12
C VAL A 103 4.67 -3.46 15.46
N ALA A 104 3.95 -2.49 16.07
CA ALA A 104 3.27 -2.71 17.34
C ALA A 104 1.90 -3.35 17.16
N VAL A 105 1.22 -3.03 16.05
CA VAL A 105 -0.16 -3.45 15.79
C VAL A 105 -0.33 -3.79 14.32
N ILE A 106 -0.97 -4.93 14.06
CA ILE A 106 -1.50 -5.30 12.75
C ILE A 106 -3.01 -5.34 12.85
N THR A 107 -3.69 -4.69 11.93
CA THR A 107 -5.14 -4.68 11.86
C THR A 107 -5.62 -5.08 10.45
N ASN A 108 -6.85 -5.50 10.34
CA ASN A 108 -7.51 -5.75 9.06
C ASN A 108 -8.57 -4.69 8.72
N SER A 109 -8.47 -3.53 9.36
CA SER A 109 -9.41 -2.44 9.21
C SER A 109 -8.68 -1.11 9.08
N ASP A 110 -8.84 -0.42 7.96
CA ASP A 110 -8.32 0.92 7.76
C ASP A 110 -8.91 1.92 8.75
N TYR A 111 -10.17 1.71 9.16
CA TYR A 111 -10.78 2.54 10.20
C TYR A 111 -10.02 2.45 11.53
N VAL A 112 -9.71 1.22 11.97
CA VAL A 112 -8.95 0.99 13.21
C VAL A 112 -7.54 1.54 13.08
N MET A 113 -6.87 1.34 11.94
CA MET A 113 -5.55 1.90 11.67
C MET A 113 -5.57 3.43 11.77
N ASN A 114 -6.53 4.07 11.10
CA ASN A 114 -6.68 5.52 11.10
C ASN A 114 -7.00 6.06 12.50
N TYR A 115 -7.83 5.36 13.26
CA TYR A 115 -8.12 5.71 14.64
C TYR A 115 -6.86 5.65 15.52
N MET A 116 -6.06 4.58 15.37
CA MET A 116 -4.81 4.43 16.10
C MET A 116 -3.79 5.49 15.72
N LEU A 117 -3.65 5.82 14.43
CA LEU A 117 -2.79 6.92 13.98
C LEU A 117 -3.18 8.24 14.66
N LYS A 118 -4.48 8.54 14.68
CA LYS A 118 -4.98 9.82 15.23
C LYS A 118 -4.81 9.96 16.74
N TYR A 119 -4.96 8.87 17.50
CA TYR A 119 -5.04 8.91 18.95
C TYR A 119 -3.89 8.22 19.67
N SER A 120 -2.82 7.89 18.94
CA SER A 120 -1.62 7.30 19.55
C SER A 120 -0.34 7.88 18.94
N LYS A 121 0.80 7.42 19.44
CA LYS A 121 2.12 7.78 18.88
C LYS A 121 2.60 6.79 17.80
N LEU A 122 1.69 6.03 17.22
CA LEU A 122 2.02 5.11 16.13
C LEU A 122 2.16 5.86 14.81
N CYS A 123 2.94 5.30 13.91
CA CYS A 123 3.11 5.76 12.55
C CYS A 123 2.62 4.69 11.57
N ASN A 124 2.41 5.06 10.32
CA ASN A 124 2.08 4.12 9.24
C ASN A 124 2.84 4.47 7.97
N ILE A 125 3.26 3.47 7.21
CA ILE A 125 3.81 3.65 5.88
C ILE A 125 2.76 3.25 4.86
N SER A 126 2.39 4.18 3.99
CA SER A 126 1.39 3.96 2.95
C SER A 126 1.73 4.76 1.68
N SER A 127 0.87 4.68 0.66
CA SER A 127 1.08 5.45 -0.56
C SER A 127 0.64 6.91 -0.41
N SER A 128 1.21 7.79 -1.23
CA SER A 128 0.89 9.23 -1.26
C SER A 128 -0.60 9.57 -1.48
N HIS A 129 -1.39 8.60 -1.91
CA HIS A 129 -2.81 8.81 -2.18
C HIS A 129 -3.61 9.14 -0.90
N PHE A 130 -3.15 8.66 0.25
CA PHE A 130 -3.74 8.98 1.55
C PHE A 130 -3.36 10.37 2.07
N SER A 131 -2.36 11.04 1.47
CA SER A 131 -1.90 12.36 1.90
C SER A 131 -2.96 13.47 1.81
N LYS A 132 -4.04 13.24 1.08
CA LYS A 132 -5.19 14.17 0.98
C LYS A 132 -6.28 13.91 2.02
N GLN A 133 -6.10 12.96 2.92
CA GLN A 133 -7.04 12.78 4.02
C GLN A 133 -6.86 13.92 5.04
N PRO A 134 -7.93 14.66 5.38
CA PRO A 134 -7.85 15.88 6.17
C PRO A 134 -7.40 15.67 7.64
N ASN A 135 -7.04 14.48 8.03
CA ASN A 135 -6.81 14.12 9.43
C ASN A 135 -5.40 13.60 9.74
N PHE A 136 -4.51 13.50 8.74
CA PHE A 136 -3.15 12.96 8.96
C PHE A 136 -2.13 13.80 8.21
N ASP A 137 -1.08 14.18 8.91
CA ASP A 137 0.11 14.71 8.30
C ASP A 137 1.00 13.56 7.83
N GLY A 138 1.59 13.71 6.66
CA GLY A 138 2.49 12.73 6.07
C GLY A 138 3.66 13.40 5.40
N ILE A 139 4.79 12.73 5.42
CA ILE A 139 5.99 13.15 4.71
C ILE A 139 6.40 12.08 3.69
N PRO A 140 6.87 12.49 2.51
CA PRO A 140 7.36 11.54 1.54
C PRO A 140 8.60 10.82 2.08
N LEU A 141 8.65 9.54 1.86
CA LEU A 141 9.85 8.74 2.05
C LEU A 141 10.69 8.90 0.79
N TYR A 142 11.62 9.85 0.81
CA TYR A 142 12.45 10.18 -0.35
C TYR A 142 13.38 9.01 -0.70
N ASP A 143 12.91 8.18 -1.59
CA ASP A 143 13.75 7.25 -2.33
C ASP A 143 13.35 7.36 -3.81
N ASP A 144 14.09 8.17 -4.55
CA ASP A 144 13.84 8.40 -5.99
C ASP A 144 13.91 7.10 -6.81
N THR A 145 14.42 6.02 -6.21
CA THR A 145 14.62 4.73 -6.85
C THR A 145 13.45 3.77 -6.66
N ARG A 146 12.46 4.08 -5.78
CA ARG A 146 11.38 3.17 -5.46
C ARG A 146 10.01 3.84 -5.52
N LYS A 147 9.13 3.21 -6.26
CA LYS A 147 7.76 3.68 -6.45
C LYS A 147 6.77 2.67 -5.90
N VAL A 148 5.64 3.17 -5.47
CA VAL A 148 4.46 2.37 -5.16
C VAL A 148 3.60 2.31 -6.41
N LEU A 149 3.50 1.14 -7.01
CA LEU A 149 2.63 0.91 -8.16
C LEU A 149 1.19 0.74 -7.67
N PHE A 150 0.27 1.52 -8.21
CA PHE A 150 -1.16 1.37 -8.01
C PHE A 150 -1.82 0.93 -9.30
N GLY A 151 -2.72 -0.04 -9.20
CA GLY A 151 -3.45 -0.53 -10.36
C GLY A 151 -4.52 -1.55 -9.98
N TYR A 152 -5.03 -2.23 -10.99
CA TYR A 152 -6.01 -3.28 -10.78
C TYR A 152 -5.57 -4.60 -11.41
N ILE A 153 -6.13 -5.67 -10.88
CA ILE A 153 -6.01 -7.00 -11.44
C ILE A 153 -7.36 -7.45 -12.00
N LYS A 154 -7.30 -8.22 -13.08
CA LYS A 154 -8.44 -8.85 -13.72
C LYS A 154 -8.04 -10.20 -14.31
N LYS A 155 -9.01 -11.03 -14.69
CA LYS A 155 -8.73 -12.24 -15.46
C LYS A 155 -8.17 -11.91 -16.85
N CYS A 156 -7.24 -12.73 -17.35
CA CYS A 156 -6.61 -12.54 -18.66
C CYS A 156 -7.63 -12.70 -19.79
N ASP A 157 -8.49 -13.70 -19.69
CA ASP A 157 -9.36 -14.17 -20.76
C ASP A 157 -10.77 -13.58 -20.71
N GLU A 158 -11.05 -12.73 -19.71
CA GLU A 158 -12.36 -12.14 -19.56
C GLU A 158 -12.33 -10.63 -19.86
N ALA A 159 -13.26 -10.19 -20.67
CA ALA A 159 -13.51 -8.76 -20.87
C ALA A 159 -14.16 -8.18 -19.60
N VAL A 160 -13.77 -6.96 -19.28
CA VAL A 160 -14.41 -6.24 -18.17
C VAL A 160 -15.85 -5.88 -18.57
N SER A 161 -16.78 -6.04 -17.63
CA SER A 161 -18.17 -5.68 -17.87
C SER A 161 -18.34 -4.18 -18.16
N ARG A 162 -19.47 -3.79 -18.77
CA ARG A 162 -19.78 -2.38 -19.02
C ARG A 162 -19.73 -1.54 -17.73
N ILE A 163 -20.21 -2.07 -16.63
CA ILE A 163 -20.19 -1.38 -15.33
C ILE A 163 -18.75 -1.26 -14.85
N GLY A 164 -17.95 -2.32 -14.96
CA GLY A 164 -16.52 -2.30 -14.62
C GLY A 164 -15.74 -1.28 -15.42
N GLU A 165 -15.98 -1.18 -16.74
CA GLU A 165 -15.32 -0.16 -17.59
C GLU A 165 -15.71 1.27 -17.21
N GLN A 166 -16.98 1.51 -16.89
CA GLN A 166 -17.44 2.82 -16.39
C GLN A 166 -16.77 3.18 -15.07
N PHE A 167 -16.63 2.23 -14.15
CA PHE A 167 -15.96 2.43 -12.89
C PHE A 167 -14.45 2.70 -13.10
N LEU A 168 -13.78 1.96 -13.98
CA LEU A 168 -12.39 2.20 -14.31
C LEU A 168 -12.16 3.59 -14.96
N ALA A 169 -13.08 4.04 -15.79
CA ALA A 169 -13.03 5.39 -16.37
C ALA A 169 -13.11 6.45 -15.26
N PHE A 170 -14.06 6.31 -14.33
CA PHE A 170 -14.18 7.19 -13.17
C PHE A 170 -12.89 7.20 -12.32
N VAL A 171 -12.32 6.02 -11.99
CA VAL A 171 -11.07 5.93 -11.23
C VAL A 171 -9.93 6.63 -11.95
N ARG A 172 -9.78 6.44 -13.28
CA ARG A 172 -8.74 7.12 -14.05
C ARG A 172 -8.87 8.64 -14.02
N ASP A 173 -10.10 9.15 -14.03
CA ASP A 173 -10.34 10.60 -13.98
C ASP A 173 -10.07 11.17 -12.60
N GLU A 174 -10.40 10.46 -11.54
CA GLU A 174 -10.04 10.86 -10.17
C GLU A 174 -8.52 10.87 -9.93
N LEU A 175 -7.79 9.94 -10.53
CA LEU A 175 -6.34 9.85 -10.40
C LEU A 175 -5.55 10.96 -11.11
N LYS A 176 -6.20 11.71 -12.02
CA LYS A 176 -5.60 12.87 -12.71
C LYS A 176 -5.68 14.17 -11.88
N LYS A 177 -6.55 14.21 -10.88
CA LYS A 177 -6.72 15.36 -9.96
C LYS A 177 -5.62 15.41 -8.90
#